data_35af7efb619974ce7549a69720dfc26a
#
_entry.id   35af7efb619974ce7549a69720dfc26a
#
_cell.length_a   1.000
_cell.length_b   1.000
_cell.length_c   1.000
_cell.angle_alpha   90.00
_cell.angle_beta   90.00
_cell.angle_gamma   90.00
#
_symmetry.space_group_name_H-M   'P 1'
#
loop_
_entity.id
_entity.type
_entity.pdbx_description
1 polymer ?
#
loop_
_entity_poly.entity_id
_entity_poly.type
_entity_poly.pdbx_seq_one_letter_code
_entity_poly.pdbx_strand_id
1 'polypeptide(L)'
;MPQKLHIDVETYSSIDITKSGAYKYCESIDFEILILCYAFDKGPIKTIDLLQGETIPQSFLDALIDPEIEKHAHNANFERNCFRAIGYNVPIKQWFCSAIKSGYCGLPLGLGAVSEALNLQDEGKLATGRALIRFFSCPVKPTKKNEQRERNFPIHDLEKWEEYKRYCQNDVKAERKIGEILKNYDIPKFERENYILDQEINDRGILIDLDFADNALALDEVNSEIVGQEMKQITKLENPNSPKQLKDWLGNQMQTEVKSLAKDEIPKLIEEAGPGVVSDVLNLRLRASKTSIKKYVAMQKCVCYDGRAHGLFQFYGASRTGRWAGRLIQLQNLPQNHLAELDKVRSVFKDGKYEEVSALYPDVSSTLSQLIRTAFIAEPEHTFAVADFSAIEARVIAWLADETWRMDVFNSHGKIYEASASQMFGIPIEKIDKSTEEGSAIRSKGKVA
;
A
#
# COMPACT_ATOMS: atom_id res chain seq x y z
N MET A 1 -19.58 -11.20 30.53
CA MET A 1 -18.80 -10.79 29.36
C MET A 1 -19.56 -9.62 28.73
N PRO A 2 -18.89 -8.61 28.20
CA PRO A 2 -19.58 -7.53 27.52
C PRO A 2 -20.40 -8.06 26.35
N GLN A 3 -21.52 -7.38 26.03
CA GLN A 3 -22.34 -7.72 24.87
C GLN A 3 -21.56 -7.42 23.59
N LYS A 4 -21.73 -8.24 22.56
CA LYS A 4 -21.05 -8.12 21.28
C LYS A 4 -22.05 -7.72 20.19
N LEU A 5 -21.68 -6.72 19.40
CA LEU A 5 -22.39 -6.32 18.21
C LEU A 5 -21.54 -6.68 16.99
N HIS A 6 -21.95 -7.72 16.26
CA HIS A 6 -21.32 -8.17 15.02
C HIS A 6 -21.91 -7.40 13.84
N ILE A 7 -21.08 -6.90 12.96
CA ILE A 7 -21.47 -5.95 11.91
C ILE A 7 -20.77 -6.29 10.60
N ASP A 8 -21.50 -6.16 9.50
CA ASP A 8 -20.98 -6.13 8.14
C ASP A 8 -21.83 -5.15 7.31
N VAL A 9 -21.23 -4.42 6.38
CA VAL A 9 -21.91 -3.45 5.52
C VAL A 9 -21.53 -3.60 4.07
N GLU A 10 -22.51 -3.47 3.19
CA GLU A 10 -22.27 -3.29 1.77
C GLU A 10 -22.50 -1.83 1.37
N THR A 11 -21.63 -1.28 0.56
CA THR A 11 -21.58 0.16 0.31
C THR A 11 -21.43 0.47 -1.18
N TYR A 12 -21.68 1.71 -1.55
CA TYR A 12 -21.38 2.27 -2.87
C TYR A 12 -20.53 3.53 -2.74
N SER A 13 -19.65 3.73 -3.68
CA SER A 13 -18.96 4.99 -3.94
C SER A 13 -18.45 4.99 -5.37
N SER A 14 -18.40 6.15 -6.02
CA SER A 14 -17.75 6.32 -7.32
C SER A 14 -16.22 6.22 -7.24
N ILE A 15 -15.66 6.31 -6.04
CA ILE A 15 -14.22 6.22 -5.78
C ILE A 15 -13.77 4.74 -5.76
N ASP A 16 -12.71 4.42 -6.52
CA ASP A 16 -12.11 3.08 -6.51
C ASP A 16 -11.32 2.83 -5.22
N ILE A 17 -11.90 2.10 -4.30
CA ILE A 17 -11.30 1.77 -2.99
C ILE A 17 -9.93 1.11 -3.11
N THR A 18 -9.68 0.35 -4.19
CA THR A 18 -8.40 -0.36 -4.38
C THR A 18 -7.24 0.60 -4.67
N LYS A 19 -7.55 1.77 -5.20
CA LYS A 19 -6.57 2.81 -5.56
C LYS A 19 -6.49 3.94 -4.55
N SER A 20 -7.58 4.23 -3.86
CA SER A 20 -7.74 5.41 -3.01
C SER A 20 -7.83 5.09 -1.51
N GLY A 21 -8.10 3.83 -1.16
CA GLY A 21 -8.24 3.38 0.23
C GLY A 21 -9.62 3.70 0.82
N ALA A 22 -9.90 3.11 2.00
CA ALA A 22 -11.21 3.20 2.64
C ALA A 22 -11.57 4.64 3.07
N TYR A 23 -10.59 5.42 3.51
CA TYR A 23 -10.83 6.80 3.96
C TYR A 23 -11.34 7.68 2.83
N LYS A 24 -10.62 7.72 1.70
CA LYS A 24 -11.05 8.50 0.52
C LYS A 24 -12.32 7.96 -0.11
N TYR A 25 -12.52 6.64 -0.08
CA TYR A 25 -13.74 5.99 -0.55
C TYR A 25 -14.97 6.44 0.24
N CYS A 26 -14.89 6.44 1.57
CA CYS A 26 -15.99 6.86 2.46
C CYS A 26 -16.21 8.39 2.48
N GLU A 27 -15.23 9.18 2.07
CA GLU A 27 -15.31 10.64 1.97
C GLU A 27 -16.02 11.13 0.70
N SER A 28 -16.27 10.22 -0.25
CA SER A 28 -16.96 10.57 -1.50
C SER A 28 -18.36 11.15 -1.23
N ILE A 29 -18.73 12.17 -2.00
CA ILE A 29 -20.05 12.81 -1.89
C ILE A 29 -21.21 11.84 -2.16
N ASP A 30 -20.95 10.79 -2.94
CA ASP A 30 -21.90 9.75 -3.30
C ASP A 30 -21.73 8.44 -2.50
N PHE A 31 -20.94 8.50 -1.42
CA PHE A 31 -20.80 7.37 -0.51
C PHE A 31 -22.13 7.03 0.14
N GLU A 32 -22.48 5.76 0.11
CA GLU A 32 -23.74 5.27 0.65
C GLU A 32 -23.60 3.86 1.22
N ILE A 33 -24.17 3.60 2.40
CA ILE A 33 -24.36 2.25 2.91
C ILE A 33 -25.61 1.69 2.25
N LEU A 34 -25.50 0.56 1.57
CA LEU A 34 -26.59 -0.08 0.81
C LEU A 34 -27.34 -1.08 1.67
N ILE A 35 -26.58 -1.94 2.35
CA ILE A 35 -27.05 -3.03 3.19
C ILE A 35 -26.29 -3.00 4.49
N LEU A 36 -27.00 -3.13 5.61
CA LEU A 36 -26.41 -3.35 6.92
C LEU A 36 -26.87 -4.70 7.45
N CYS A 37 -25.94 -5.60 7.73
CA CYS A 37 -26.20 -6.83 8.46
C CYS A 37 -25.57 -6.78 9.86
N TYR A 38 -26.34 -7.15 10.88
CA TYR A 38 -25.83 -7.16 12.25
C TYR A 38 -26.49 -8.22 13.13
N ALA A 39 -25.79 -8.60 14.19
CA ALA A 39 -26.33 -9.48 15.21
C ALA A 39 -25.74 -9.15 16.59
N PHE A 40 -26.54 -9.32 17.64
CA PHE A 40 -26.07 -9.28 19.02
C PHE A 40 -25.68 -10.67 19.47
N ASP A 41 -24.48 -10.85 19.99
CA ASP A 41 -23.95 -12.12 20.50
C ASP A 41 -24.24 -13.31 19.55
N LYS A 42 -24.99 -14.29 20.01
CA LYS A 42 -25.44 -15.46 19.23
C LYS A 42 -26.86 -15.30 18.65
N GLY A 43 -27.44 -14.11 18.75
CA GLY A 43 -28.78 -13.82 18.24
C GLY A 43 -28.91 -13.92 16.73
N PRO A 44 -30.12 -13.81 16.21
CA PRO A 44 -30.38 -13.84 14.77
C PRO A 44 -29.74 -12.64 14.07
N ILE A 45 -29.28 -12.86 12.86
CA ILE A 45 -28.76 -11.79 12.01
C ILE A 45 -29.93 -11.00 11.46
N LYS A 46 -29.89 -9.69 11.65
CA LYS A 46 -30.85 -8.73 11.08
C LYS A 46 -30.20 -8.12 9.84
N THR A 47 -30.98 -7.91 8.81
CA THR A 47 -30.60 -7.26 7.56
C THR A 47 -31.45 -6.03 7.38
N ILE A 48 -30.82 -4.91 7.09
CA ILE A 48 -31.47 -3.62 6.80
C ILE A 48 -31.13 -3.25 5.37
N ASP A 49 -32.14 -3.13 4.54
CA ASP A 49 -32.03 -2.78 3.13
C ASP A 49 -32.29 -1.27 2.93
N LEU A 50 -31.23 -0.49 3.02
CA LEU A 50 -31.33 0.97 2.97
C LEU A 50 -31.75 1.49 1.59
N LEU A 51 -31.39 0.78 0.51
CA LEU A 51 -31.80 1.17 -0.85
C LEU A 51 -33.28 0.90 -1.16
N GLN A 52 -33.94 0.02 -0.39
CA GLN A 52 -35.38 -0.22 -0.52
C GLN A 52 -36.22 0.52 0.54
N GLY A 53 -35.61 1.52 1.19
CA GLY A 53 -36.30 2.46 2.07
C GLY A 53 -36.36 2.07 3.54
N GLU A 54 -35.69 1.00 3.95
CA GLU A 54 -35.51 0.73 5.38
C GLU A 54 -34.55 1.74 6.02
N THR A 55 -34.68 1.94 7.32
CA THR A 55 -33.80 2.85 8.08
C THR A 55 -33.02 2.08 9.14
N ILE A 56 -31.82 2.53 9.45
CA ILE A 56 -31.04 1.95 10.54
C ILE A 56 -31.79 2.09 11.84
N PRO A 57 -32.11 0.98 12.55
CA PRO A 57 -32.87 1.04 13.79
C PRO A 57 -32.16 1.82 14.88
N GLN A 58 -32.92 2.64 15.64
CA GLN A 58 -32.32 3.42 16.75
C GLN A 58 -31.62 2.51 17.77
N SER A 59 -32.16 1.33 18.06
CA SER A 59 -31.56 0.36 18.97
C SER A 59 -30.18 -0.14 18.49
N PHE A 60 -29.92 -0.16 17.16
CA PHE A 60 -28.60 -0.45 16.62
C PHE A 60 -27.67 0.76 16.82
N LEU A 61 -28.14 1.97 16.52
CA LEU A 61 -27.35 3.19 16.69
C LEU A 61 -26.96 3.42 18.16
N ASP A 62 -27.88 3.19 19.08
CA ASP A 62 -27.62 3.26 20.52
C ASP A 62 -26.53 2.25 20.93
N ALA A 63 -26.63 1.00 20.45
CA ALA A 63 -25.61 -0.03 20.71
C ALA A 63 -24.28 0.27 20.02
N LEU A 64 -24.31 0.90 18.85
CA LEU A 64 -23.07 1.29 18.12
C LEU A 64 -22.24 2.30 18.91
N ILE A 65 -22.87 3.24 19.61
CA ILE A 65 -22.19 4.27 20.39
C ILE A 65 -21.99 3.88 21.86
N ASP A 66 -22.64 2.84 22.36
CA ASP A 66 -22.53 2.38 23.75
C ASP A 66 -21.11 1.88 24.03
N PRO A 67 -20.37 2.47 25.01
CA PRO A 67 -19.00 2.05 25.35
C PRO A 67 -18.91 0.63 25.94
N GLU A 68 -19.98 0.10 26.49
CA GLU A 68 -20.00 -1.23 27.12
C GLU A 68 -20.23 -2.38 26.11
N ILE A 69 -20.59 -2.05 24.87
CA ILE A 69 -20.80 -3.01 23.79
C ILE A 69 -19.56 -3.08 22.90
N GLU A 70 -19.02 -4.29 22.71
CA GLU A 70 -17.92 -4.54 21.76
C GLU A 70 -18.44 -4.58 20.32
N LYS A 71 -17.81 -3.85 19.40
CA LYS A 71 -18.11 -3.90 17.96
C LYS A 71 -17.16 -4.87 17.28
N HIS A 72 -17.71 -5.88 16.64
CA HIS A 72 -16.99 -6.94 15.96
C HIS A 72 -17.26 -6.89 14.46
N ALA A 73 -16.20 -6.90 13.67
CA ALA A 73 -16.27 -6.96 12.21
C ALA A 73 -15.03 -7.66 11.62
N HIS A 74 -15.11 -8.08 10.37
CA HIS A 74 -13.95 -8.59 9.66
C HIS A 74 -13.34 -7.50 8.79
N ASN A 75 -12.14 -7.03 9.13
CA ASN A 75 -11.53 -5.80 8.62
C ASN A 75 -12.22 -4.52 9.17
N ALA A 76 -12.47 -4.52 10.48
CA ALA A 76 -13.24 -3.52 11.22
C ALA A 76 -12.88 -2.04 10.93
N ASN A 77 -11.71 -1.77 10.36
CA ASN A 77 -11.34 -0.44 9.88
C ASN A 77 -12.29 0.07 8.79
N PHE A 78 -12.84 -0.81 7.96
CA PHE A 78 -13.77 -0.44 6.91
C PHE A 78 -15.10 0.00 7.50
N GLU A 79 -15.74 -0.83 8.33
CA GLU A 79 -17.01 -0.52 9.00
C GLU A 79 -16.91 0.74 9.85
N ARG A 80 -15.79 0.89 10.57
CA ARG A 80 -15.51 2.09 11.36
C ARG A 80 -15.50 3.36 10.51
N ASN A 81 -14.87 3.33 9.32
CA ASN A 81 -14.87 4.45 8.39
C ASN A 81 -16.26 4.70 7.78
N CYS A 82 -17.01 3.65 7.45
CA CYS A 82 -18.38 3.77 6.94
C CYS A 82 -19.30 4.47 7.95
N PHE A 83 -19.28 4.06 9.23
CA PHE A 83 -20.10 4.70 10.24
C PHE A 83 -19.62 6.13 10.57
N ARG A 84 -18.31 6.40 10.53
CA ARG A 84 -17.79 7.76 10.65
C ARG A 84 -18.30 8.68 9.55
N ALA A 85 -18.35 8.19 8.31
CA ALA A 85 -18.86 8.96 7.16
C ALA A 85 -20.33 9.37 7.31
N ILE A 86 -21.13 8.59 8.01
CA ILE A 86 -22.55 8.91 8.31
C ILE A 86 -22.74 9.54 9.70
N GLY A 87 -21.66 10.02 10.35
CA GLY A 87 -21.70 10.82 11.58
C GLY A 87 -21.49 10.05 12.90
N TYR A 88 -21.19 8.75 12.88
CA TYR A 88 -20.96 7.95 14.09
C TYR A 88 -19.48 7.63 14.27
N ASN A 89 -18.79 8.43 15.08
CA ASN A 89 -17.38 8.23 15.38
C ASN A 89 -17.19 7.37 16.64
N VAL A 90 -17.12 6.07 16.46
CA VAL A 90 -16.96 5.09 17.55
C VAL A 90 -15.46 4.92 17.87
N PRO A 91 -15.04 5.02 19.15
CA PRO A 91 -13.63 4.89 19.55
C PRO A 91 -13.00 3.57 19.11
N ILE A 92 -11.77 3.62 18.60
CA ILE A 92 -11.03 2.47 18.08
C ILE A 92 -10.97 1.30 19.05
N LYS A 93 -10.78 1.58 20.33
CA LYS A 93 -10.68 0.57 21.40
C LYS A 93 -11.92 -0.31 21.57
N GLN A 94 -13.07 0.13 21.07
CA GLN A 94 -14.33 -0.64 21.11
C GLN A 94 -14.47 -1.59 19.90
N TRP A 95 -13.63 -1.44 18.87
CA TRP A 95 -13.66 -2.29 17.68
C TRP A 95 -12.75 -3.49 17.80
N PHE A 96 -13.27 -4.66 17.50
CA PHE A 96 -12.57 -5.94 17.48
C PHE A 96 -12.59 -6.50 16.05
N CYS A 97 -11.41 -6.77 15.52
CA CYS A 97 -11.25 -7.20 14.14
C CYS A 97 -10.89 -8.68 14.07
N SER A 98 -11.76 -9.50 13.50
CA SER A 98 -11.50 -10.94 13.34
C SER A 98 -10.37 -11.22 12.33
N ALA A 99 -10.12 -10.33 11.36
CA ALA A 99 -8.96 -10.42 10.48
C ALA A 99 -7.63 -10.32 11.25
N ILE A 100 -7.53 -9.37 12.19
CA ILE A 100 -6.34 -9.20 13.03
C ILE A 100 -6.16 -10.41 13.96
N LYS A 101 -7.24 -10.91 14.54
CA LYS A 101 -7.20 -12.13 15.35
C LYS A 101 -6.72 -13.35 14.54
N SER A 102 -7.20 -13.49 13.30
CA SER A 102 -6.73 -14.51 12.37
C SER A 102 -5.24 -14.36 12.06
N GLY A 103 -4.78 -13.16 11.75
CA GLY A 103 -3.36 -12.87 11.50
C GLY A 103 -2.46 -13.19 12.70
N TYR A 104 -2.89 -12.86 13.92
CA TYR A 104 -2.19 -13.24 15.15
C TYR A 104 -2.05 -14.76 15.29
N CYS A 105 -3.06 -15.52 14.89
CA CYS A 105 -3.03 -16.99 14.89
C CYS A 105 -2.28 -17.58 13.67
N GLY A 106 -1.61 -16.78 12.84
CA GLY A 106 -0.90 -17.25 11.64
C GLY A 106 -1.79 -17.62 10.47
N LEU A 107 -3.08 -17.25 10.50
CA LEU A 107 -4.06 -17.50 9.46
C LEU A 107 -4.10 -16.32 8.45
N PRO A 108 -4.67 -16.52 7.24
CA PRO A 108 -4.88 -15.43 6.29
C PRO A 108 -5.77 -14.32 6.84
N LEU A 109 -5.53 -13.08 6.38
CA LEU A 109 -6.33 -11.92 6.80
C LEU A 109 -7.66 -11.78 6.06
N GLY A 110 -7.77 -12.28 4.83
CA GLY A 110 -8.99 -12.14 4.03
C GLY A 110 -10.08 -13.13 4.44
N LEU A 111 -11.33 -12.66 4.61
CA LEU A 111 -12.45 -13.47 5.10
C LEU A 111 -12.63 -14.79 4.34
N GLY A 112 -12.57 -14.76 3.01
CA GLY A 112 -12.66 -15.99 2.21
C GLY A 112 -11.52 -16.97 2.47
N ALA A 113 -10.28 -16.46 2.52
CA ALA A 113 -9.09 -17.30 2.72
C ALA A 113 -9.03 -17.89 4.14
N VAL A 114 -9.43 -17.13 5.17
CA VAL A 114 -9.48 -17.67 6.54
C VAL A 114 -10.64 -18.64 6.71
N SER A 115 -11.77 -18.40 6.05
CA SER A 115 -12.91 -19.34 6.01
C SER A 115 -12.50 -20.68 5.40
N GLU A 116 -11.74 -20.65 4.31
CA GLU A 116 -11.17 -21.84 3.67
C GLU A 116 -10.16 -22.55 4.59
N ALA A 117 -9.23 -21.80 5.18
CA ALA A 117 -8.22 -22.34 6.10
C ALA A 117 -8.82 -22.99 7.35
N LEU A 118 -9.96 -22.48 7.84
CA LEU A 118 -10.72 -23.03 8.98
C LEU A 118 -11.80 -24.03 8.55
N ASN A 119 -11.91 -24.33 7.26
CA ASN A 119 -12.87 -25.29 6.70
C ASN A 119 -14.34 -24.96 7.04
N LEU A 120 -14.73 -23.69 6.92
CA LEU A 120 -16.07 -23.16 7.24
C LEU A 120 -17.10 -23.42 6.13
N GLN A 121 -17.04 -24.47 5.38
CA GLN A 121 -17.89 -24.90 4.26
C GLN A 121 -19.15 -24.00 4.00
N ASP A 122 -20.27 -24.30 4.65
CA ASP A 122 -21.56 -23.61 4.45
C ASP A 122 -21.68 -22.26 5.21
N GLU A 123 -20.78 -21.99 6.14
CA GLU A 123 -20.73 -20.75 6.93
C GLU A 123 -19.61 -19.80 6.46
N GLY A 124 -18.91 -20.14 5.36
CA GLY A 124 -17.81 -19.36 4.80
C GLY A 124 -18.29 -18.29 3.82
N LYS A 125 -17.33 -17.48 3.34
CA LYS A 125 -17.58 -16.42 2.36
C LYS A 125 -18.07 -16.98 1.03
N LEU A 126 -19.16 -16.43 0.48
CA LEU A 126 -19.72 -16.84 -0.81
C LEU A 126 -18.79 -16.48 -1.98
N ALA A 127 -18.61 -17.40 -2.91
CA ALA A 127 -17.75 -17.20 -4.09
C ALA A 127 -18.28 -16.12 -5.05
N THR A 128 -19.59 -15.87 -5.06
CA THR A 128 -20.27 -14.90 -5.93
C THR A 128 -20.05 -13.44 -5.50
N GLY A 129 -19.57 -13.20 -4.29
CA GLY A 129 -19.49 -11.86 -3.68
C GLY A 129 -18.74 -10.83 -4.54
N ARG A 130 -17.64 -11.20 -5.21
CA ARG A 130 -16.90 -10.27 -6.09
C ARG A 130 -17.74 -9.75 -7.25
N ALA A 131 -18.58 -10.60 -7.83
CA ALA A 131 -19.46 -10.22 -8.93
C ALA A 131 -20.57 -9.30 -8.46
N LEU A 132 -21.13 -9.55 -7.27
CA LEU A 132 -22.19 -8.75 -6.64
C LEU A 132 -21.67 -7.36 -6.24
N ILE A 133 -20.50 -7.30 -5.57
CA ILE A 133 -19.81 -6.04 -5.24
C ILE A 133 -19.56 -5.23 -6.53
N ARG A 134 -19.00 -5.85 -7.57
CA ARG A 134 -18.77 -5.15 -8.83
C ARG A 134 -20.05 -4.65 -9.48
N PHE A 135 -21.17 -5.34 -9.28
CA PHE A 135 -22.45 -4.98 -9.89
C PHE A 135 -23.12 -3.82 -9.13
N PHE A 136 -23.17 -3.85 -7.79
CA PHE A 136 -23.94 -2.88 -6.99
C PHE A 136 -23.08 -1.80 -6.33
N SER A 137 -21.83 -2.10 -5.98
CA SER A 137 -20.95 -1.23 -5.17
C SER A 137 -19.93 -0.43 -5.99
N CYS A 138 -19.89 -0.62 -7.31
CA CYS A 138 -18.97 0.08 -8.19
C CYS A 138 -19.71 0.81 -9.31
N PRO A 139 -19.15 1.92 -9.82
CA PRO A 139 -19.63 2.54 -11.04
C PRO A 139 -19.60 1.56 -12.22
N VAL A 140 -20.61 1.65 -13.07
CA VAL A 140 -20.67 0.87 -14.32
C VAL A 140 -20.45 1.79 -15.53
N LYS A 141 -19.82 1.25 -16.56
CA LYS A 141 -19.61 2.01 -17.79
C LYS A 141 -20.93 2.18 -18.53
N PRO A 142 -21.36 3.41 -18.88
CA PRO A 142 -22.52 3.64 -19.70
C PRO A 142 -22.42 2.93 -21.06
N THR A 143 -23.46 2.21 -21.43
CA THR A 143 -23.57 1.50 -22.70
C THR A 143 -25.02 1.53 -23.18
N LYS A 144 -25.26 1.26 -24.47
CA LYS A 144 -26.62 1.09 -24.99
C LYS A 144 -27.39 -0.05 -24.33
N LYS A 145 -26.70 -1.10 -23.90
CA LYS A 145 -27.31 -2.28 -23.25
C LYS A 145 -27.79 -2.02 -21.82
N ASN A 146 -27.13 -1.10 -21.11
CA ASN A 146 -27.51 -0.72 -19.76
C ASN A 146 -28.21 0.64 -19.71
N GLU A 147 -28.77 1.11 -20.85
CA GLU A 147 -29.53 2.37 -20.93
C GLU A 147 -28.71 3.60 -20.47
N GLN A 148 -27.41 3.59 -20.73
CA GLN A 148 -26.45 4.64 -20.33
C GLN A 148 -26.31 4.84 -18.83
N ARG A 149 -26.61 3.79 -18.02
CA ARG A 149 -26.47 3.88 -16.54
C ARG A 149 -25.00 3.94 -16.14
N GLU A 150 -24.75 4.70 -15.09
CA GLU A 150 -23.45 4.79 -14.40
C GLU A 150 -23.46 4.00 -13.09
N ARG A 151 -24.63 3.54 -12.61
CA ARG A 151 -24.83 2.76 -11.38
C ARG A 151 -25.95 1.75 -11.55
N ASN A 152 -25.83 0.60 -10.90
CA ASN A 152 -26.93 -0.37 -10.77
C ASN A 152 -27.62 -0.22 -9.41
N PHE A 153 -28.96 -0.39 -9.44
CA PHE A 153 -29.82 -0.39 -8.28
C PHE A 153 -30.56 -1.74 -8.18
N PRO A 154 -31.21 -2.07 -7.05
CA PRO A 154 -31.95 -3.35 -6.87
C PRO A 154 -32.91 -3.66 -8.02
N ILE A 155 -33.62 -2.65 -8.53
CA ILE A 155 -34.59 -2.80 -9.63
C ILE A 155 -33.99 -3.35 -10.93
N HIS A 156 -32.68 -3.23 -11.13
CA HIS A 156 -32.01 -3.70 -12.34
C HIS A 156 -31.72 -5.22 -12.33
N ASP A 157 -31.71 -5.84 -11.13
CA ASP A 157 -31.56 -7.28 -10.95
C ASP A 157 -31.94 -7.66 -9.51
N LEU A 158 -33.21 -7.89 -9.27
CA LEU A 158 -33.74 -8.22 -7.93
C LEU A 158 -33.18 -9.55 -7.39
N GLU A 159 -32.94 -10.52 -8.27
CA GLU A 159 -32.40 -11.82 -7.84
C GLU A 159 -30.97 -11.66 -7.30
N LYS A 160 -30.11 -10.95 -8.04
CA LYS A 160 -28.77 -10.61 -7.54
C LYS A 160 -28.80 -9.74 -6.28
N TRP A 161 -29.83 -8.87 -6.14
CA TRP A 161 -29.95 -8.05 -4.94
C TRP A 161 -30.25 -8.90 -3.70
N GLU A 162 -31.18 -9.86 -3.82
CA GLU A 162 -31.44 -10.82 -2.75
C GLU A 162 -30.20 -11.70 -2.44
N GLU A 163 -29.45 -12.08 -3.48
CA GLU A 163 -28.17 -12.78 -3.27
C GLU A 163 -27.16 -11.90 -2.55
N TYR A 164 -27.12 -10.59 -2.84
CA TYR A 164 -26.21 -9.65 -2.19
C TYR A 164 -26.56 -9.44 -0.71
N LYS A 165 -27.81 -9.40 -0.34
CA LYS A 165 -28.25 -9.42 1.07
C LYS A 165 -27.80 -10.70 1.78
N ARG A 166 -27.95 -11.87 1.13
CA ARG A 166 -27.45 -13.15 1.68
C ARG A 166 -25.93 -13.16 1.83
N TYR A 167 -25.23 -12.53 0.90
CA TYR A 167 -23.78 -12.39 0.96
C TYR A 167 -23.34 -11.60 2.21
N CYS A 168 -23.90 -10.43 2.47
CA CYS A 168 -23.66 -9.63 3.67
C CYS A 168 -24.01 -10.41 4.97
N GLN A 169 -25.15 -11.13 5.00
CA GLN A 169 -25.50 -12.00 6.14
C GLN A 169 -24.43 -13.08 6.39
N ASN A 170 -23.90 -13.68 5.32
CA ASN A 170 -22.90 -14.72 5.43
C ASN A 170 -21.55 -14.19 5.92
N ASP A 171 -21.20 -12.94 5.57
CA ASP A 171 -19.96 -12.32 6.07
C ASP A 171 -20.05 -12.11 7.62
N VAL A 172 -21.22 -11.74 8.17
CA VAL A 172 -21.48 -11.73 9.63
C VAL A 172 -21.40 -13.14 10.23
N LYS A 173 -21.97 -14.17 9.57
CA LYS A 173 -21.87 -15.56 10.07
C LYS A 173 -20.43 -16.04 10.14
N ALA A 174 -19.69 -15.81 9.05
CA ALA A 174 -18.28 -16.21 8.95
C ALA A 174 -17.43 -15.50 10.01
N GLU A 175 -17.61 -14.17 10.20
CA GLU A 175 -16.92 -13.40 11.23
C GLU A 175 -17.15 -13.99 12.63
N ARG A 176 -18.41 -14.23 13.00
CA ARG A 176 -18.80 -14.83 14.29
C ARG A 176 -18.18 -16.22 14.49
N LYS A 177 -18.20 -17.03 13.43
CA LYS A 177 -17.66 -18.39 13.48
C LYS A 177 -16.14 -18.40 13.68
N ILE A 178 -15.43 -17.52 12.98
CA ILE A 178 -14.00 -17.28 13.18
C ILE A 178 -13.74 -16.88 14.64
N GLY A 179 -14.49 -15.92 15.15
CA GLY A 179 -14.38 -15.48 16.55
C GLY A 179 -14.63 -16.60 17.56
N GLU A 180 -15.57 -17.51 17.29
CA GLU A 180 -15.87 -18.67 18.12
C GLU A 180 -14.75 -19.72 18.10
N ILE A 181 -14.20 -20.05 16.93
CA ILE A 181 -13.11 -21.01 16.78
C ILE A 181 -11.84 -20.48 17.45
N LEU A 182 -11.54 -19.20 17.26
CA LEU A 182 -10.33 -18.58 17.79
C LEU A 182 -10.48 -18.03 19.22
N LYS A 183 -11.59 -18.32 19.92
CA LYS A 183 -11.88 -17.73 21.25
C LYS A 183 -10.83 -17.98 22.31
N ASN A 184 -10.12 -19.12 22.22
CA ASN A 184 -9.10 -19.51 23.20
C ASN A 184 -7.70 -18.93 22.88
N TYR A 185 -7.55 -18.18 21.80
CA TYR A 185 -6.29 -17.54 21.37
C TYR A 185 -6.42 -16.03 21.52
N ASP A 186 -6.35 -15.55 22.76
CA ASP A 186 -6.48 -14.13 23.02
C ASP A 186 -5.27 -13.36 22.50
N ILE A 187 -5.54 -12.22 21.89
CA ILE A 187 -4.50 -11.28 21.48
C ILE A 187 -3.91 -10.65 22.76
N PRO A 188 -2.59 -10.74 22.99
CA PRO A 188 -1.96 -10.13 24.16
C PRO A 188 -2.23 -8.63 24.23
N LYS A 189 -2.24 -8.07 25.43
CA LYS A 189 -2.53 -6.65 25.65
C LYS A 189 -1.65 -5.74 24.79
N PHE A 190 -0.34 -6.00 24.72
CA PHE A 190 0.59 -5.19 23.96
C PHE A 190 0.29 -5.22 22.44
N GLU A 191 -0.13 -6.37 21.89
CA GLU A 191 -0.52 -6.47 20.48
C GLU A 191 -1.86 -5.78 20.20
N ARG A 192 -2.76 -5.80 21.17
CA ARG A 192 -3.99 -5.02 21.10
C ARG A 192 -3.72 -3.51 21.11
N GLU A 193 -2.78 -3.07 21.94
CA GLU A 193 -2.32 -1.68 21.97
C GLU A 193 -1.63 -1.27 20.66
N ASN A 194 -0.81 -2.15 20.07
CA ASN A 194 -0.21 -1.95 18.76
C ASN A 194 -1.27 -1.83 17.64
N TYR A 195 -2.31 -2.64 17.68
CA TYR A 195 -3.43 -2.50 16.71
C TYR A 195 -4.17 -1.16 16.88
N ILE A 196 -4.42 -0.73 18.10
CA ILE A 196 -5.02 0.59 18.37
C ILE A 196 -4.13 1.69 17.83
N LEU A 197 -2.81 1.62 18.09
CA LEU A 197 -1.83 2.57 17.57
C LEU A 197 -1.79 2.58 16.03
N ASP A 198 -1.87 1.42 15.36
CA ASP A 198 -1.98 1.32 13.90
C ASP A 198 -3.18 2.11 13.37
N GLN A 199 -4.32 1.95 14.02
CA GLN A 199 -5.54 2.67 13.62
C GLN A 199 -5.43 4.18 13.88
N GLU A 200 -4.81 4.60 14.99
CA GLU A 200 -4.56 6.02 15.29
C GLU A 200 -3.60 6.65 14.28
N ILE A 201 -2.54 5.94 13.88
CA ILE A 201 -1.60 6.38 12.83
C ILE A 201 -2.33 6.53 11.49
N ASN A 202 -3.16 5.55 11.13
CA ASN A 202 -3.94 5.57 9.90
C ASN A 202 -4.99 6.70 9.91
N ASP A 203 -5.64 6.96 11.06
CA ASP A 203 -6.61 8.05 11.23
C ASP A 203 -5.95 9.43 11.18
N ARG A 204 -4.73 9.55 11.72
CA ARG A 204 -3.96 10.80 11.65
C ARG A 204 -3.55 11.12 10.23
N GLY A 205 -3.16 10.11 9.45
CA GLY A 205 -2.63 10.29 8.11
C GLY A 205 -1.35 11.15 8.08
N ILE A 206 -0.92 11.48 6.87
CA ILE A 206 0.24 12.34 6.62
C ILE A 206 -0.09 13.39 5.56
N LEU A 207 0.28 14.64 5.81
CA LEU A 207 0.06 15.75 4.89
C LEU A 207 0.93 15.60 3.64
N ILE A 208 0.33 15.83 2.48
CA ILE A 208 0.98 15.74 1.16
C ILE A 208 1.01 17.10 0.49
N ASP A 209 2.17 17.49 -0.01
CA ASP A 209 2.31 18.65 -0.91
C ASP A 209 1.78 18.25 -2.30
N LEU A 210 0.47 18.44 -2.53
CA LEU A 210 -0.17 18.10 -3.79
C LEU A 210 0.32 18.96 -4.94
N ASP A 211 0.60 20.25 -4.71
CA ASP A 211 1.13 21.14 -5.75
C ASP A 211 2.47 20.61 -6.27
N PHE A 212 3.33 20.14 -5.36
CA PHE A 212 4.58 19.48 -5.74
C PHE A 212 4.32 18.18 -6.51
N ALA A 213 3.40 17.32 -6.02
CA ALA A 213 3.09 16.06 -6.68
C ALA A 213 2.51 16.25 -8.09
N ASP A 214 1.67 17.26 -8.27
CA ASP A 214 1.05 17.59 -9.55
C ASP A 214 2.08 18.12 -10.56
N ASN A 215 2.97 19.03 -10.12
CA ASN A 215 4.04 19.51 -11.01
C ASN A 215 5.05 18.39 -11.33
N ALA A 216 5.36 17.50 -10.37
CA ALA A 216 6.19 16.33 -10.62
C ALA A 216 5.63 15.41 -11.70
N LEU A 217 4.30 15.21 -11.74
CA LEU A 217 3.64 14.44 -12.78
C LEU A 217 3.64 15.16 -14.13
N ALA A 218 3.40 16.46 -14.15
CA ALA A 218 3.47 17.25 -15.38
C ALA A 218 4.88 17.23 -16.01
N LEU A 219 5.92 17.37 -15.18
CA LEU A 219 7.31 17.27 -15.62
C LEU A 219 7.65 15.87 -16.18
N ASP A 220 7.16 14.80 -15.54
CA ASP A 220 7.38 13.43 -16.01
C ASP A 220 6.63 13.14 -17.31
N GLU A 221 5.43 13.66 -17.49
CA GLU A 221 4.67 13.52 -18.73
C GLU A 221 5.43 14.13 -19.92
N VAL A 222 5.88 15.38 -19.80
CA VAL A 222 6.69 16.05 -20.83
C VAL A 222 7.98 15.30 -21.09
N ASN A 223 8.69 14.86 -20.03
CA ASN A 223 9.92 14.09 -20.18
C ASN A 223 9.67 12.75 -20.88
N SER A 224 8.59 12.07 -20.56
CA SER A 224 8.23 10.77 -21.17
C SER A 224 7.90 10.91 -22.65
N GLU A 225 7.23 12.00 -23.04
CA GLU A 225 6.95 12.32 -24.45
C GLU A 225 8.24 12.57 -25.23
N ILE A 226 9.15 13.41 -24.70
CA ILE A 226 10.43 13.73 -25.34
C ILE A 226 11.27 12.46 -25.51
N VAL A 227 11.46 11.69 -24.43
CA VAL A 227 12.22 10.44 -24.47
C VAL A 227 11.60 9.44 -25.45
N GLY A 228 10.26 9.34 -25.47
CA GLY A 228 9.54 8.48 -26.40
C GLY A 228 9.74 8.89 -27.86
N GLN A 229 9.74 10.19 -28.15
CA GLN A 229 10.02 10.73 -29.49
C GLN A 229 11.46 10.48 -29.92
N GLU A 230 12.45 10.69 -29.05
CA GLU A 230 13.86 10.37 -29.31
C GLU A 230 14.03 8.89 -29.64
N MET A 231 13.49 8.00 -28.80
CA MET A 231 13.54 6.56 -29.05
C MET A 231 12.89 6.20 -30.39
N LYS A 232 11.76 6.81 -30.75
CA LYS A 232 11.06 6.58 -32.02
C LYS A 232 11.89 7.07 -33.21
N GLN A 233 12.55 8.22 -33.08
CA GLN A 233 13.43 8.75 -34.13
C GLN A 233 14.64 7.85 -34.39
N ILE A 234 15.26 7.31 -33.34
CA ILE A 234 16.43 6.45 -33.44
C ILE A 234 16.04 5.05 -33.94
N THR A 235 15.04 4.43 -33.33
CA THR A 235 14.68 3.02 -33.60
C THR A 235 13.78 2.83 -34.82
N LYS A 236 13.07 3.88 -35.23
CA LYS A 236 12.00 3.86 -36.25
C LYS A 236 10.85 2.90 -35.92
N LEU A 237 10.73 2.48 -34.66
CA LEU A 237 9.63 1.63 -34.19
C LEU A 237 8.35 2.42 -34.06
N GLU A 238 7.22 1.79 -34.30
CA GLU A 238 5.89 2.37 -34.08
C GLU A 238 5.68 2.66 -32.59
N ASN A 239 6.02 1.70 -31.74
CA ASN A 239 5.95 1.84 -30.29
C ASN A 239 7.26 1.36 -29.63
N PRO A 240 8.23 2.24 -29.40
CA PRO A 240 9.51 1.91 -28.77
C PRO A 240 9.36 1.50 -27.30
N ASN A 241 8.21 1.79 -26.65
CA ASN A 241 7.90 1.34 -25.31
C ASN A 241 7.43 -0.12 -25.25
N SER A 242 7.07 -0.73 -26.37
CA SER A 242 6.73 -2.15 -26.43
C SER A 242 7.96 -3.04 -26.16
N PRO A 243 7.96 -3.84 -25.08
CA PRO A 243 9.10 -4.74 -24.80
C PRO A 243 9.41 -5.70 -25.94
N LYS A 244 8.39 -6.12 -26.68
CA LYS A 244 8.57 -7.02 -27.84
C LYS A 244 9.28 -6.31 -28.97
N GLN A 245 8.73 -5.18 -29.46
CA GLN A 245 9.33 -4.43 -30.57
C GLN A 245 10.76 -4.00 -30.26
N LEU A 246 11.01 -3.53 -29.02
CA LEU A 246 12.34 -3.09 -28.63
C LEU A 246 13.33 -4.26 -28.53
N LYS A 247 12.94 -5.44 -28.01
CA LYS A 247 13.79 -6.62 -28.00
C LYS A 247 14.17 -7.08 -29.41
N ASP A 248 13.18 -7.12 -30.31
CA ASP A 248 13.40 -7.50 -31.69
C ASP A 248 14.38 -6.52 -32.40
N TRP A 249 14.22 -5.23 -32.19
CA TRP A 249 15.13 -4.20 -32.71
C TRP A 249 16.55 -4.35 -32.15
N LEU A 250 16.69 -4.49 -30.81
CA LEU A 250 18.00 -4.68 -30.17
C LEU A 250 18.68 -5.97 -30.65
N GLY A 251 17.92 -7.06 -30.79
CA GLY A 251 18.44 -8.33 -31.29
C GLY A 251 19.00 -8.20 -32.71
N ASN A 252 18.33 -7.45 -33.58
CA ASN A 252 18.81 -7.15 -34.93
C ASN A 252 20.08 -6.30 -34.93
N GLN A 253 20.17 -5.28 -34.05
CA GLN A 253 21.35 -4.42 -33.96
C GLN A 253 22.57 -5.14 -33.37
N MET A 254 22.35 -5.94 -32.33
CA MET A 254 23.43 -6.68 -31.63
C MET A 254 23.76 -8.03 -32.26
N GLN A 255 22.98 -8.49 -33.26
CA GLN A 255 23.07 -9.82 -33.86
C GLN A 255 23.03 -10.97 -32.83
N THR A 256 22.26 -10.77 -31.75
CA THR A 256 22.06 -11.75 -30.67
C THR A 256 20.64 -11.64 -30.13
N GLU A 257 20.14 -12.74 -29.51
CA GLU A 257 18.80 -12.72 -28.92
C GLU A 257 18.78 -11.97 -27.60
N VAL A 258 17.95 -10.91 -27.50
CA VAL A 258 17.71 -10.17 -26.26
C VAL A 258 16.52 -10.78 -25.51
N LYS A 259 16.79 -11.55 -24.45
CA LYS A 259 15.76 -12.29 -23.71
C LYS A 259 14.98 -11.41 -22.73
N SER A 260 15.64 -10.46 -22.10
CA SER A 260 15.05 -9.63 -21.04
C SER A 260 15.46 -8.17 -21.17
N LEU A 261 14.52 -7.27 -20.81
CA LEU A 261 14.77 -5.83 -20.61
C LEU A 261 14.50 -5.44 -19.14
N ALA A 262 14.73 -6.38 -18.21
CA ALA A 262 14.64 -6.11 -16.80
C ALA A 262 15.74 -5.10 -16.38
N LYS A 263 15.44 -4.35 -15.30
CA LYS A 263 16.28 -3.23 -14.87
C LYS A 263 17.74 -3.62 -14.60
N ASP A 264 17.96 -4.83 -14.12
CA ASP A 264 19.27 -5.44 -13.81
C ASP A 264 19.99 -6.02 -15.02
N GLU A 265 19.26 -6.29 -16.12
CA GLU A 265 19.84 -6.79 -17.37
C GLU A 265 20.27 -5.67 -18.32
N ILE A 266 19.60 -4.51 -18.32
CA ILE A 266 19.92 -3.40 -19.22
C ILE A 266 21.36 -2.90 -19.07
N PRO A 267 21.95 -2.74 -17.85
CA PRO A 267 23.35 -2.35 -17.72
C PRO A 267 24.33 -3.32 -18.38
N LYS A 268 24.06 -4.63 -18.31
CA LYS A 268 24.89 -5.65 -18.98
C LYS A 268 24.81 -5.53 -20.51
N LEU A 269 23.59 -5.31 -21.03
CA LEU A 269 23.40 -5.07 -22.46
C LEU A 269 24.12 -3.80 -22.94
N ILE A 270 24.16 -2.75 -22.13
CA ILE A 270 24.91 -1.52 -22.44
C ILE A 270 26.41 -1.81 -22.49
N GLU A 271 26.94 -2.59 -21.55
CA GLU A 271 28.34 -2.99 -21.51
C GLU A 271 28.72 -3.87 -22.72
N GLU A 272 27.87 -4.84 -23.06
CA GLU A 272 28.04 -5.73 -24.22
C GLU A 272 27.98 -4.99 -25.56
N ALA A 273 27.09 -4.00 -25.68
CA ALA A 273 26.94 -3.23 -26.90
C ALA A 273 28.07 -2.21 -27.12
N GLY A 274 28.70 -1.75 -26.03
CA GLY A 274 29.64 -0.64 -26.08
C GLY A 274 28.98 0.70 -26.47
N PRO A 275 29.79 1.77 -26.67
CA PRO A 275 29.28 3.07 -27.06
C PRO A 275 28.64 3.04 -28.45
N GLY A 276 27.43 3.61 -28.59
CA GLY A 276 26.71 3.71 -29.86
C GLY A 276 25.20 3.70 -29.72
N VAL A 277 24.51 3.58 -30.85
CA VAL A 277 23.05 3.73 -30.95
C VAL A 277 22.30 2.76 -30.02
N VAL A 278 22.81 1.55 -29.82
CA VAL A 278 22.20 0.58 -28.92
C VAL A 278 22.25 1.04 -27.48
N SER A 279 23.43 1.49 -27.01
CA SER A 279 23.59 2.00 -25.64
C SER A 279 22.77 3.28 -25.42
N ASP A 280 22.65 4.14 -26.42
CA ASP A 280 21.81 5.36 -26.34
C ASP A 280 20.34 4.99 -26.13
N VAL A 281 19.80 4.05 -26.93
CA VAL A 281 18.43 3.59 -26.82
C VAL A 281 18.18 2.87 -25.48
N LEU A 282 19.13 2.08 -24.98
CA LEU A 282 19.02 1.41 -23.67
C LEU A 282 19.04 2.43 -22.51
N ASN A 283 19.85 3.49 -22.61
CA ASN A 283 19.86 4.59 -21.63
C ASN A 283 18.52 5.37 -21.67
N LEU A 284 17.98 5.68 -22.84
CA LEU A 284 16.64 6.26 -22.97
C LEU A 284 15.57 5.34 -22.36
N ARG A 285 15.67 4.03 -22.58
CA ARG A 285 14.78 3.05 -21.98
C ARG A 285 14.83 3.05 -20.44
N LEU A 286 16.03 3.17 -19.84
CA LEU A 286 16.20 3.30 -18.39
C LEU A 286 15.53 4.57 -17.86
N ARG A 287 15.67 5.71 -18.58
CA ARG A 287 15.01 6.97 -18.23
C ARG A 287 13.50 6.85 -18.30
N ALA A 288 12.96 6.20 -19.35
CA ALA A 288 11.52 6.01 -19.53
C ALA A 288 10.89 4.99 -18.54
N SER A 289 11.67 4.10 -17.92
CA SER A 289 11.16 2.97 -17.12
C SER A 289 11.02 3.24 -15.62
N LYS A 290 11.13 4.47 -15.15
CA LYS A 290 11.05 4.83 -13.73
C LYS A 290 9.63 4.66 -13.18
N THR A 291 9.32 3.47 -12.69
CA THR A 291 7.99 3.14 -12.13
C THR A 291 7.69 3.84 -10.81
N SER A 292 8.69 4.36 -10.12
CA SER A 292 8.55 5.05 -8.84
C SER A 292 7.72 6.35 -8.92
N ILE A 293 7.69 7.01 -10.08
CA ILE A 293 6.85 8.19 -10.35
C ILE A 293 5.36 7.92 -10.12
N LYS A 294 4.92 6.66 -10.31
CA LYS A 294 3.55 6.24 -9.98
C LYS A 294 3.16 6.49 -8.51
N LYS A 295 4.13 6.76 -7.64
CA LYS A 295 3.86 7.14 -6.25
C LYS A 295 3.17 8.50 -6.15
N TYR A 296 3.50 9.46 -7.00
CA TYR A 296 2.79 10.75 -7.08
C TYR A 296 1.33 10.54 -7.52
N VAL A 297 1.07 9.67 -8.50
CA VAL A 297 -0.30 9.28 -8.87
C VAL A 297 -1.05 8.64 -7.71
N ALA A 298 -0.39 7.80 -6.91
CA ALA A 298 -0.99 7.21 -5.72
C ALA A 298 -1.32 8.27 -4.66
N MET A 299 -0.46 9.28 -4.48
CA MET A 299 -0.70 10.43 -3.60
C MET A 299 -1.96 11.19 -4.02
N GLN A 300 -2.07 11.61 -5.29
CA GLN A 300 -3.27 12.28 -5.81
C GLN A 300 -4.56 11.50 -5.55
N LYS A 301 -4.50 10.15 -5.69
CA LYS A 301 -5.68 9.31 -5.57
C LYS A 301 -6.13 9.07 -4.13
N CYS A 302 -5.22 9.09 -3.16
CA CYS A 302 -5.53 8.71 -1.78
C CYS A 302 -5.61 9.90 -0.81
N VAL A 303 -5.23 11.11 -1.25
CA VAL A 303 -5.35 12.29 -0.40
C VAL A 303 -6.81 12.67 -0.19
N CYS A 304 -7.18 12.84 1.07
CA CYS A 304 -8.49 13.25 1.53
C CYS A 304 -8.66 14.78 1.51
N TYR A 305 -9.85 15.29 1.84
CA TYR A 305 -10.16 16.74 1.79
C TYR A 305 -9.32 17.57 2.77
N ASP A 306 -8.81 16.96 3.83
CA ASP A 306 -7.91 17.61 4.78
C ASP A 306 -6.45 17.72 4.29
N GLY A 307 -6.17 17.31 3.05
CA GLY A 307 -4.83 17.31 2.44
C GLY A 307 -3.95 16.14 2.90
N ARG A 308 -4.48 15.19 3.65
CA ARG A 308 -3.72 14.07 4.20
C ARG A 308 -4.02 12.75 3.46
N ALA A 309 -3.01 11.90 3.36
CA ALA A 309 -3.19 10.52 2.96
C ALA A 309 -3.36 9.65 4.21
N HIS A 310 -4.49 8.96 4.30
CA HIS A 310 -4.88 8.10 5.42
C HIS A 310 -4.81 6.62 5.04
N GLY A 311 -4.80 5.73 6.06
CA GLY A 311 -4.86 4.29 5.82
C GLY A 311 -3.64 3.71 5.10
N LEU A 312 -2.45 4.25 5.36
CA LEU A 312 -1.21 3.88 4.67
C LEU A 312 -0.55 2.63 5.22
N PHE A 313 -1.05 2.08 6.33
CA PHE A 313 -0.50 0.91 6.99
C PHE A 313 -1.57 -0.15 7.24
N GLN A 314 -1.12 -1.39 7.30
CA GLN A 314 -1.93 -2.52 7.75
C GLN A 314 -1.16 -3.32 8.80
N PHE A 315 -1.72 -3.38 9.99
CA PHE A 315 -1.23 -4.25 11.07
C PHE A 315 -1.31 -5.72 10.64
N TYR A 316 -0.31 -6.52 10.95
CA TYR A 316 -0.15 -7.91 10.46
C TYR A 316 -0.18 -8.06 8.93
N GLY A 317 -0.01 -6.98 8.17
CA GLY A 317 -0.15 -7.00 6.71
C GLY A 317 0.87 -7.84 5.95
N ALA A 318 2.02 -8.15 6.58
CA ALA A 318 3.02 -9.08 6.06
C ALA A 318 2.77 -10.48 6.63
N SER A 319 2.01 -11.30 5.92
CA SER A 319 1.45 -12.58 6.37
C SER A 319 2.48 -13.59 6.93
N ARG A 320 3.74 -13.57 6.46
CA ARG A 320 4.78 -14.51 6.91
C ARG A 320 5.47 -14.08 8.20
N THR A 321 5.50 -12.81 8.52
CA THR A 321 6.32 -12.25 9.60
C THR A 321 5.52 -11.46 10.63
N GLY A 322 4.24 -11.19 10.39
CA GLY A 322 3.42 -10.33 11.23
C GLY A 322 3.82 -8.84 11.25
N ARG A 323 4.74 -8.42 10.38
CA ARG A 323 5.13 -7.01 10.27
C ARG A 323 4.00 -6.17 9.70
N TRP A 324 4.02 -4.86 9.98
CA TRP A 324 3.22 -3.89 9.24
C TRP A 324 3.51 -3.94 7.75
N ALA A 325 2.49 -3.88 6.93
CA ALA A 325 2.63 -3.70 5.49
C ALA A 325 2.18 -2.30 5.08
N GLY A 326 2.91 -1.69 4.14
CA GLY A 326 2.47 -0.45 3.49
C GLY A 326 1.28 -0.69 2.58
N ARG A 327 0.39 0.29 2.52
CA ARG A 327 -0.76 0.34 1.61
C ARG A 327 -0.67 1.60 0.74
N LEU A 328 -1.42 1.63 -0.35
CA LEU A 328 -1.52 2.76 -1.26
C LEU A 328 -0.14 3.26 -1.75
N ILE A 329 0.41 4.28 -1.12
CA ILE A 329 1.73 4.84 -1.46
C ILE A 329 2.87 3.87 -1.11
N GLN A 330 2.68 2.96 -0.14
CA GLN A 330 3.69 2.01 0.35
C GLN A 330 4.97 2.71 0.84
N LEU A 331 4.85 3.44 1.94
CA LEU A 331 5.93 4.28 2.51
C LEU A 331 7.24 3.54 2.75
N GLN A 332 7.19 2.24 3.12
CA GLN A 332 8.36 1.41 3.36
C GLN A 332 9.22 1.16 2.10
N ASN A 333 8.62 1.31 0.91
CA ASN A 333 9.24 0.99 -0.38
C ASN A 333 9.57 2.24 -1.21
N LEU A 334 9.69 3.40 -0.57
CA LEU A 334 10.08 4.62 -1.27
C LEU A 334 11.59 4.64 -1.53
N PRO A 335 12.02 5.12 -2.71
CA PRO A 335 13.43 5.28 -3.03
C PRO A 335 14.16 6.15 -2.00
N GLN A 336 15.44 5.86 -1.79
CA GLN A 336 16.32 6.76 -1.05
C GLN A 336 16.76 7.90 -1.95
N ASN A 337 17.03 9.06 -1.37
CA ASN A 337 17.66 10.16 -2.09
C ASN A 337 19.16 10.17 -1.84
N HIS A 338 19.90 10.62 -2.84
CA HIS A 338 21.35 10.85 -2.80
C HIS A 338 21.69 12.24 -3.37
N LEU A 339 20.68 13.11 -3.46
CA LEU A 339 20.80 14.46 -4.01
C LEU A 339 21.51 15.35 -2.99
N ALA A 340 22.52 16.07 -3.42
CA ALA A 340 23.05 17.20 -2.70
C ALA A 340 22.05 18.36 -2.76
N GLU A 341 22.02 19.23 -1.75
CA GLU A 341 21.14 20.42 -1.69
C GLU A 341 19.65 20.10 -1.95
N LEU A 342 19.15 19.07 -1.25
CA LEU A 342 17.79 18.52 -1.47
C LEU A 342 16.68 19.57 -1.55
N ASP A 343 16.69 20.56 -0.65
CA ASP A 343 15.66 21.62 -0.61
C ASP A 343 15.70 22.50 -1.86
N LYS A 344 16.89 22.81 -2.37
CA LYS A 344 17.05 23.58 -3.61
C LYS A 344 16.55 22.79 -4.81
N VAL A 345 16.92 21.51 -4.91
CA VAL A 345 16.44 20.63 -5.97
C VAL A 345 14.91 20.55 -5.92
N ARG A 346 14.35 20.35 -4.72
CA ARG A 346 12.91 20.30 -4.51
C ARG A 346 12.20 21.58 -4.97
N SER A 347 12.74 22.75 -4.63
CA SER A 347 12.16 24.04 -5.04
C SER A 347 12.14 24.18 -6.58
N VAL A 348 13.27 23.85 -7.24
CA VAL A 348 13.34 23.88 -8.71
C VAL A 348 12.29 22.96 -9.35
N PHE A 349 12.07 21.77 -8.79
CA PHE A 349 11.08 20.83 -9.32
C PHE A 349 9.63 21.18 -8.94
N LYS A 350 9.42 21.94 -7.86
CA LYS A 350 8.08 22.38 -7.45
C LYS A 350 7.55 23.48 -8.37
N ASP A 351 8.40 24.46 -8.69
CA ASP A 351 7.97 25.71 -9.33
C ASP A 351 8.51 25.85 -10.77
N GLY A 352 9.51 25.03 -11.17
CA GLY A 352 10.19 25.11 -12.45
C GLY A 352 9.40 24.51 -13.61
N LYS A 353 9.61 25.06 -14.79
CA LYS A 353 9.14 24.50 -16.06
C LYS A 353 10.12 23.43 -16.55
N TYR A 354 9.67 22.57 -17.46
CA TYR A 354 10.47 21.45 -17.95
C TYR A 354 11.84 21.89 -18.52
N GLU A 355 11.90 22.97 -19.28
CA GLU A 355 13.11 23.48 -19.90
C GLU A 355 14.16 23.88 -18.85
N GLU A 356 13.74 24.55 -17.79
CA GLU A 356 14.59 24.99 -16.68
C GLU A 356 15.09 23.77 -15.88
N VAL A 357 14.14 22.86 -15.54
CA VAL A 357 14.44 21.64 -14.79
C VAL A 357 15.40 20.73 -15.55
N SER A 358 15.14 20.47 -16.83
CA SER A 358 15.95 19.55 -17.65
C SER A 358 17.34 20.10 -17.97
N ALA A 359 17.51 21.42 -18.03
CA ALA A 359 18.80 22.06 -18.20
C ALA A 359 19.72 21.86 -16.96
N LEU A 360 19.14 21.88 -15.75
CA LEU A 360 19.87 21.69 -14.50
C LEU A 360 20.01 20.21 -14.11
N TYR A 361 18.98 19.42 -14.43
CA TYR A 361 18.87 18.00 -14.04
C TYR A 361 18.46 17.15 -15.26
N PRO A 362 19.40 16.74 -16.12
CA PRO A 362 19.09 16.05 -17.38
C PRO A 362 18.37 14.71 -17.22
N ASP A 363 18.56 13.98 -16.10
CA ASP A 363 17.75 12.79 -15.77
C ASP A 363 16.59 13.20 -14.85
N VAL A 364 15.58 13.86 -15.43
CA VAL A 364 14.39 14.37 -14.76
C VAL A 364 13.69 13.24 -13.98
N SER A 365 13.42 12.10 -14.62
CA SER A 365 12.73 10.98 -13.97
C SER A 365 13.50 10.38 -12.79
N SER A 366 14.85 10.31 -12.86
CA SER A 366 15.65 9.84 -11.73
C SER A 366 15.61 10.82 -10.56
N THR A 367 15.69 12.11 -10.85
CA THR A 367 15.60 13.16 -9.83
C THR A 367 14.22 13.16 -9.17
N LEU A 368 13.13 13.10 -9.95
CA LEU A 368 11.77 12.97 -9.43
C LEU A 368 11.60 11.75 -8.53
N SER A 369 12.19 10.60 -8.93
CA SER A 369 12.17 9.39 -8.10
C SER A 369 12.83 9.60 -6.74
N GLN A 370 13.90 10.37 -6.65
CA GLN A 370 14.61 10.67 -5.41
C GLN A 370 13.86 11.72 -4.55
N LEU A 371 13.04 12.57 -5.17
CA LEU A 371 12.27 13.60 -4.49
C LEU A 371 10.95 13.11 -3.87
N ILE A 372 10.50 11.87 -4.11
CA ILE A 372 9.20 11.36 -3.66
C ILE A 372 8.97 11.57 -2.16
N ARG A 373 10.00 11.35 -1.32
CA ARG A 373 9.88 11.53 0.13
C ARG A 373 9.62 12.97 0.54
N THR A 374 10.02 13.93 -0.26
CA THR A 374 9.84 15.37 0.02
C THR A 374 8.42 15.86 -0.24
N ALA A 375 7.56 15.02 -0.87
CA ALA A 375 6.13 15.29 -0.98
C ALA A 375 5.39 15.13 0.36
N PHE A 376 5.96 14.41 1.32
CA PHE A 376 5.42 14.33 2.68
C PHE A 376 5.91 15.54 3.47
N ILE A 377 4.98 16.34 3.97
CA ILE A 377 5.27 17.58 4.68
C ILE A 377 4.67 17.55 6.09
N ALA A 378 5.32 18.23 7.00
CA ALA A 378 4.75 18.50 8.31
C ALA A 378 3.77 19.68 8.25
N GLU A 379 2.87 19.78 9.20
CA GLU A 379 2.05 20.99 9.38
C GLU A 379 2.93 22.21 9.66
N PRO A 380 2.43 23.43 9.40
CA PRO A 380 3.12 24.64 9.78
C PRO A 380 3.57 24.59 11.25
N GLU A 381 4.77 25.05 11.54
CA GLU A 381 5.40 25.05 12.89
C GLU A 381 5.70 23.66 13.47
N HIS A 382 5.52 22.58 12.69
CA HIS A 382 5.88 21.22 13.06
C HIS A 382 7.05 20.70 12.22
N THR A 383 7.70 19.66 12.71
CA THR A 383 8.76 18.93 11.99
C THR A 383 8.60 17.44 12.20
N PHE A 384 9.16 16.63 11.29
CA PHE A 384 9.25 15.20 11.49
C PHE A 384 10.40 14.83 12.41
N ALA A 385 10.09 14.09 13.48
CA ALA A 385 11.10 13.37 14.24
C ALA A 385 11.28 11.98 13.61
N VAL A 386 12.43 11.74 12.99
CA VAL A 386 12.72 10.49 12.29
C VAL A 386 13.76 9.70 13.07
N ALA A 387 13.41 8.47 13.47
CA ALA A 387 14.30 7.58 14.17
C ALA A 387 14.16 6.15 13.62
N ASP A 388 15.29 5.41 13.56
CA ASP A 388 15.33 4.02 13.16
C ASP A 388 16.27 3.23 14.07
N PHE A 389 15.93 1.97 14.34
CA PHE A 389 16.78 1.06 15.09
C PHE A 389 17.92 0.54 14.20
N SER A 390 19.14 1.03 14.44
CA SER A 390 20.31 0.62 13.68
C SER A 390 20.55 -0.89 13.79
N ALA A 391 20.54 -1.59 12.64
CA ALA A 391 20.85 -3.02 12.51
C ALA A 391 20.06 -3.90 13.48
N ILE A 392 18.75 -3.64 13.68
CA ILE A 392 17.94 -4.32 14.70
C ILE A 392 17.91 -5.84 14.53
N GLU A 393 17.83 -6.35 13.31
CA GLU A 393 17.80 -7.80 13.05
C GLU A 393 19.13 -8.44 13.47
N ALA A 394 20.26 -7.83 13.13
CA ALA A 394 21.58 -8.33 13.53
C ALA A 394 21.76 -8.31 15.06
N ARG A 395 21.22 -7.30 15.75
CA ARG A 395 21.24 -7.23 17.23
C ARG A 395 20.40 -8.35 17.86
N VAL A 396 19.19 -8.55 17.35
CA VAL A 396 18.28 -9.58 17.87
C VAL A 396 18.85 -10.98 17.60
N ILE A 397 19.42 -11.24 16.41
CA ILE A 397 20.03 -12.53 16.09
C ILE A 397 21.26 -12.79 16.99
N ALA A 398 22.12 -11.79 17.16
CA ALA A 398 23.29 -11.91 18.05
C ALA A 398 22.88 -12.21 19.49
N TRP A 399 21.82 -11.55 20.00
CA TRP A 399 21.27 -11.79 21.32
C TRP A 399 20.66 -13.19 21.47
N LEU A 400 19.87 -13.64 20.48
CA LEU A 400 19.26 -14.98 20.48
C LEU A 400 20.30 -16.11 20.37
N ALA A 401 21.39 -15.86 19.63
CA ALA A 401 22.49 -16.82 19.43
C ALA A 401 23.55 -16.78 20.54
N ASP A 402 23.40 -15.88 21.51
CA ASP A 402 24.41 -15.62 22.57
C ASP A 402 25.81 -15.31 22.02
N GLU A 403 25.85 -14.59 20.88
CA GLU A 403 27.11 -14.17 20.23
C GLU A 403 27.73 -12.96 20.94
N THR A 404 28.53 -13.21 21.97
CA THR A 404 29.10 -12.16 22.84
C THR A 404 29.91 -11.13 22.06
N TRP A 405 30.74 -11.55 21.09
CA TRP A 405 31.58 -10.63 20.32
C TRP A 405 30.75 -9.61 19.51
N ARG A 406 29.62 -10.03 18.93
CA ARG A 406 28.71 -9.12 18.21
C ARG A 406 28.03 -8.17 19.17
N MET A 407 27.62 -8.67 20.34
CA MET A 407 27.03 -7.84 21.39
C MET A 407 28.03 -6.78 21.88
N ASP A 408 29.32 -7.14 22.05
CA ASP A 408 30.39 -6.22 22.43
C ASP A 408 30.62 -5.15 21.35
N VAL A 409 30.59 -5.54 20.07
CA VAL A 409 30.65 -4.58 18.95
C VAL A 409 29.49 -3.58 19.00
N PHE A 410 28.26 -4.04 19.26
CA PHE A 410 27.11 -3.17 19.35
C PHE A 410 27.14 -2.24 20.59
N ASN A 411 27.72 -2.70 21.69
CA ASN A 411 27.86 -1.92 22.92
C ASN A 411 29.03 -0.92 22.87
N SER A 412 29.95 -1.09 21.90
CA SER A 412 31.12 -0.20 21.75
C SER A 412 30.90 0.77 20.57
N HIS A 413 31.41 0.44 19.40
CA HIS A 413 31.43 1.33 18.23
C HIS A 413 30.27 1.09 17.25
N GLY A 414 29.52 -0.01 17.37
CA GLY A 414 28.33 -0.33 16.55
C GLY A 414 28.58 -0.66 15.07
N LYS A 415 29.84 -0.72 14.61
CA LYS A 415 30.21 -0.98 13.20
C LYS A 415 30.18 -2.47 12.89
N ILE A 416 29.00 -3.08 12.97
CA ILE A 416 28.87 -4.54 12.88
C ILE A 416 29.27 -5.11 11.51
N TYR A 417 28.96 -4.41 10.42
CA TYR A 417 29.30 -4.89 9.08
C TYR A 417 30.79 -4.83 8.79
N GLU A 418 31.45 -3.77 9.26
CA GLU A 418 32.90 -3.64 9.21
C GLU A 418 33.56 -4.69 10.11
N ALA A 419 33.05 -4.94 11.30
CA ALA A 419 33.56 -5.98 12.21
C ALA A 419 33.38 -7.38 11.61
N SER A 420 32.22 -7.71 11.02
CA SER A 420 32.00 -8.99 10.34
C SER A 420 32.98 -9.15 9.16
N ALA A 421 33.12 -8.12 8.33
CA ALA A 421 34.08 -8.15 7.20
C ALA A 421 35.52 -8.29 7.68
N SER A 422 35.90 -7.62 8.76
CA SER A 422 37.23 -7.74 9.41
C SER A 422 37.52 -9.19 9.83
N GLN A 423 36.57 -9.84 10.45
CA GLN A 423 36.74 -11.25 10.83
C GLN A 423 36.78 -12.21 9.64
N MET A 424 35.94 -11.96 8.61
CA MET A 424 35.91 -12.83 7.42
C MET A 424 37.16 -12.75 6.57
N PHE A 425 37.73 -11.55 6.43
CA PHE A 425 38.83 -11.29 5.47
C PHE A 425 40.17 -11.01 6.14
N GLY A 426 40.25 -10.99 7.49
CA GLY A 426 41.46 -10.66 8.23
C GLY A 426 41.95 -9.21 8.00
N ILE A 427 41.05 -8.30 7.61
CA ILE A 427 41.37 -6.89 7.35
C ILE A 427 41.07 -6.09 8.61
N PRO A 428 42.01 -5.28 9.14
CA PRO A 428 41.72 -4.41 10.28
C PRO A 428 40.54 -3.50 10.02
N ILE A 429 39.65 -3.35 11.01
CA ILE A 429 38.39 -2.60 10.88
C ILE A 429 38.58 -1.15 10.47
N GLU A 430 39.70 -0.55 10.90
CA GLU A 430 40.11 0.84 10.59
C GLU A 430 40.43 1.04 9.09
N LYS A 431 40.74 -0.06 8.37
CA LYS A 431 41.01 -0.04 6.93
C LYS A 431 39.75 -0.23 6.08
N ILE A 432 38.58 -0.55 6.70
CA ILE A 432 37.31 -0.72 6.01
C ILE A 432 36.57 0.61 6.04
N ASP A 433 36.96 1.53 5.17
CA ASP A 433 36.35 2.85 5.06
C ASP A 433 35.21 2.83 4.04
N LYS A 434 33.98 3.07 4.52
CA LYS A 434 32.77 3.13 3.68
C LYS A 434 32.78 4.29 2.67
N SER A 435 33.65 5.28 2.82
CA SER A 435 33.78 6.40 1.89
C SER A 435 34.61 6.04 0.64
N THR A 436 35.37 4.95 0.67
CA THR A 436 36.10 4.43 -0.47
C THR A 436 35.33 3.32 -1.18
N GLU A 437 35.54 3.16 -2.48
CA GLU A 437 34.89 2.12 -3.27
C GLU A 437 35.25 0.71 -2.76
N GLU A 438 36.52 0.48 -2.50
CA GLU A 438 37.04 -0.79 -1.96
C GLU A 438 36.49 -1.09 -0.57
N GLY A 439 36.57 -0.15 0.36
CA GLY A 439 36.04 -0.31 1.71
C GLY A 439 34.53 -0.50 1.73
N SER A 440 33.78 0.19 0.86
CA SER A 440 32.34 0.01 0.67
C SER A 440 31.98 -1.39 0.14
N ALA A 441 32.77 -1.91 -0.83
CA ALA A 441 32.61 -3.26 -1.37
C ALA A 441 32.88 -4.34 -0.30
N ILE A 442 33.96 -4.19 0.48
CA ILE A 442 34.29 -5.10 1.58
C ILE A 442 33.23 -5.09 2.65
N ARG A 443 32.77 -3.89 3.07
CA ARG A 443 31.69 -3.72 4.04
C ARG A 443 30.39 -4.36 3.58
N SER A 444 30.08 -4.26 2.28
CA SER A 444 28.87 -4.87 1.70
C SER A 444 28.88 -6.39 1.82
N LYS A 445 30.04 -7.03 1.70
CA LYS A 445 30.20 -8.47 1.94
C LYS A 445 29.96 -8.82 3.40
N GLY A 446 30.45 -8.01 4.35
CA GLY A 446 30.16 -8.16 5.78
C GLY A 446 28.69 -7.95 6.17
N LYS A 447 27.90 -7.30 5.31
CA LYS A 447 26.45 -7.15 5.50
C LYS A 447 25.66 -8.40 5.13
N VAL A 448 26.21 -9.26 4.28
CA VAL A 448 25.58 -10.50 3.79
C VAL A 448 25.86 -11.66 4.73
N ALA A 449 26.94 -11.59 5.48
CA ALA A 449 27.34 -12.53 6.53
C ALA A 449 26.54 -12.32 7.82
#